data_8a65cb76202dae05b8e97a97d2519c0a
#
_entry.id   8a65cb76202dae05b8e97a97d2519c0a
#
_cell.length_a   1.000
_cell.length_b   1.000
_cell.length_c   1.000
_cell.angle_alpha   90.00
_cell.angle_beta   90.00
_cell.angle_gamma   90.00
#
_symmetry.space_group_name_H-M   'P 1'
#
loop_
_entity.id
_entity.type
_entity.pdbx_description
1 polymer ?
#
loop_
_entity_poly.entity_id
_entity_poly.type
_entity_poly.pdbx_seq_one_letter_code
_entity_poly.pdbx_strand_id
1 'polypeptide(L)'
;DNNTGYTIDLCKWCLANGARFVYASSAATYGEGEFGYSDSDEVTPKLQPLNLYGWSKQKFDLWAMENGVLDKIAGLKYFNVFGPGENHKGDMRSVVNKAYKQIGETGKISLFKSHREGYEDGGQDRDFVYVKDAARVTVWLYDHPEVGGIFNCGTGHARTWVDLAKAIFLGMRKEPNIEFVDMPMHLRDKYQYHTEAEMTKLRAAGCDIEFH
;
A
#
# COMPACT_ATOMS: atom_id res chain seq x y z
N ASP A 1 -12.55 14.03 -12.60
CA ASP A 1 -11.66 13.43 -11.60
C ASP A 1 -12.26 12.12 -11.06
N ASN A 2 -11.89 11.00 -11.70
CA ASN A 2 -12.53 9.70 -11.43
C ASN A 2 -12.22 9.14 -10.03
N ASN A 3 -11.09 9.52 -9.43
CA ASN A 3 -10.72 8.98 -8.10
C ASN A 3 -11.33 9.78 -6.94
N THR A 4 -11.32 11.10 -7.00
CA THR A 4 -11.78 11.93 -5.87
C THR A 4 -13.26 12.26 -6.01
N GLY A 5 -13.67 12.89 -7.13
CA GLY A 5 -15.04 13.35 -7.32
C GLY A 5 -16.04 12.19 -7.27
N TYR A 6 -15.81 11.15 -8.07
CA TYR A 6 -16.67 9.97 -8.06
C TYR A 6 -16.78 9.30 -6.68
N THR A 7 -15.65 9.20 -5.95
CA THR A 7 -15.66 8.60 -4.62
C THR A 7 -16.46 9.44 -3.62
N ILE A 8 -16.39 10.77 -3.71
CA ILE A 8 -17.21 11.69 -2.91
C ILE A 8 -18.69 11.49 -3.19
N ASP A 9 -19.08 11.45 -4.47
CA ASP A 9 -20.48 11.31 -4.86
C ASP A 9 -21.04 9.95 -4.41
N LEU A 10 -20.26 8.87 -4.58
CA LEU A 10 -20.64 7.53 -4.13
C LEU A 10 -20.75 7.47 -2.60
N CYS A 11 -19.80 8.06 -1.87
CA CYS A 11 -19.87 8.14 -0.41
C CYS A 11 -21.14 8.85 0.08
N LYS A 12 -21.44 10.03 -0.50
CA LYS A 12 -22.67 10.78 -0.18
C LYS A 12 -23.91 9.94 -0.44
N TRP A 13 -23.95 9.24 -1.57
CA TRP A 13 -25.08 8.35 -1.90
C TRP A 13 -25.23 7.21 -0.88
N CYS A 14 -24.11 6.53 -0.52
CA CYS A 14 -24.12 5.47 0.48
C CYS A 14 -24.65 5.98 1.82
N LEU A 15 -24.15 7.11 2.30
CA LEU A 15 -24.58 7.70 3.58
C LEU A 15 -26.07 8.08 3.56
N ALA A 16 -26.56 8.66 2.45
CA ALA A 16 -27.95 9.03 2.31
C ALA A 16 -28.92 7.82 2.28
N ASN A 17 -28.42 6.64 1.87
CA ASN A 17 -29.20 5.41 1.77
C ASN A 17 -28.91 4.41 2.90
N GLY A 18 -28.14 4.78 3.93
CA GLY A 18 -27.79 3.90 5.05
C GLY A 18 -26.90 2.71 4.66
N ALA A 19 -26.18 2.82 3.53
CA ALA A 19 -25.27 1.80 3.07
C ALA A 19 -23.87 1.98 3.69
N ARG A 20 -23.24 0.88 4.14
CA ARG A 20 -21.86 0.89 4.60
C ARG A 20 -20.93 1.25 3.45
N PHE A 21 -19.99 2.16 3.70
CA PHE A 21 -19.00 2.58 2.74
C PHE A 21 -17.58 2.28 3.23
N VAL A 22 -16.91 1.33 2.56
CA VAL A 22 -15.49 1.02 2.77
C VAL A 22 -14.74 1.37 1.49
N TYR A 23 -13.66 2.15 1.59
CA TYR A 23 -12.94 2.65 0.41
C TYR A 23 -11.44 2.40 0.46
N ALA A 24 -10.85 2.34 -0.72
CA ALA A 24 -9.41 2.22 -0.87
C ALA A 24 -8.75 3.61 -0.87
N SER A 25 -8.08 3.95 0.22
CA SER A 25 -6.99 4.92 0.25
C SER A 25 -5.68 4.24 -0.15
N SER A 26 -4.51 4.79 0.18
CA SER A 26 -3.22 4.24 -0.24
C SER A 26 -2.09 4.70 0.65
N ALA A 27 -1.08 3.86 0.88
CA ALA A 27 0.20 4.25 1.45
C ALA A 27 0.97 5.29 0.61
N ALA A 28 0.60 5.46 -0.68
CA ALA A 28 1.14 6.54 -1.51
C ALA A 28 0.82 7.95 -0.97
N THR A 29 -0.12 8.08 -0.04
CA THR A 29 -0.43 9.34 0.65
C THR A 29 0.69 9.79 1.59
N TYR A 30 1.51 8.89 2.10
CA TYR A 30 2.60 9.19 3.03
C TYR A 30 3.80 9.91 2.38
N GLY A 31 3.86 10.00 1.06
CA GLY A 31 4.95 10.67 0.37
C GLY A 31 6.30 9.99 0.65
N GLU A 32 7.28 10.76 1.10
CA GLU A 32 8.59 10.24 1.50
C GLU A 32 8.63 9.71 2.94
N GLY A 33 7.52 9.79 3.67
CA GLY A 33 7.45 9.35 5.07
C GLY A 33 7.99 10.39 6.06
N GLU A 34 7.99 11.67 5.71
CA GLU A 34 8.48 12.75 6.58
C GLU A 34 7.76 12.79 7.95
N PHE A 35 6.49 12.40 7.98
CA PHE A 35 5.66 12.33 9.20
C PHE A 35 5.48 10.90 9.70
N GLY A 36 6.33 9.94 9.25
CA GLY A 36 6.15 8.53 9.51
C GLY A 36 4.99 7.92 8.72
N TYR A 37 4.55 6.73 9.15
CA TYR A 37 3.50 5.95 8.48
C TYR A 37 2.31 5.71 9.41
N SER A 38 2.02 6.68 10.27
CA SER A 38 0.87 6.63 11.17
C SER A 38 -0.41 7.08 10.45
N ASP A 39 -1.49 6.30 10.63
CA ASP A 39 -2.83 6.58 10.13
C ASP A 39 -3.66 7.43 11.10
N SER A 40 -3.00 8.10 12.05
CA SER A 40 -3.70 8.99 13.00
C SER A 40 -4.34 10.19 12.29
N ASP A 41 -5.42 10.67 12.89
CA ASP A 41 -6.16 11.82 12.36
C ASP A 41 -5.34 13.12 12.43
N GLU A 42 -4.32 13.19 13.32
CA GLU A 42 -3.41 14.33 13.41
C GLU A 42 -2.31 14.32 12.33
N VAL A 43 -1.92 13.16 11.84
CA VAL A 43 -0.88 12.99 10.81
C VAL A 43 -1.48 13.13 9.42
N THR A 44 -2.66 12.56 9.18
CA THR A 44 -3.29 12.53 7.85
C THR A 44 -3.34 13.90 7.14
N PRO A 45 -3.68 15.04 7.80
CA PRO A 45 -3.69 16.34 7.12
C PRO A 45 -2.32 16.88 6.71
N LYS A 46 -1.23 16.36 7.28
CA LYS A 46 0.14 16.84 7.04
C LYS A 46 0.82 16.12 5.88
N LEU A 47 0.25 15.02 5.42
CA LEU A 47 0.86 14.14 4.42
C LEU A 47 1.05 14.85 3.08
N GLN A 48 2.20 14.58 2.43
CA GLN A 48 2.61 15.18 1.16
C GLN A 48 2.89 14.08 0.12
N PRO A 49 1.86 13.65 -0.64
CA PRO A 49 2.05 12.64 -1.67
C PRO A 49 3.01 13.07 -2.78
N LEU A 50 3.85 12.15 -3.27
CA LEU A 50 4.84 12.41 -4.32
C LEU A 50 4.27 12.47 -5.74
N ASN A 51 3.03 12.03 -5.95
CA ASN A 51 2.45 11.91 -7.28
C ASN A 51 0.93 12.16 -7.28
N LEU A 52 0.36 12.36 -8.48
CA LEU A 52 -1.07 12.64 -8.66
C LEU A 52 -1.98 11.53 -8.12
N TYR A 53 -1.54 10.27 -8.18
CA TYR A 53 -2.32 9.16 -7.61
C TYR A 53 -2.44 9.29 -6.10
N GLY A 54 -1.32 9.47 -5.40
CA GLY A 54 -1.32 9.69 -3.94
C GLY A 54 -2.17 10.90 -3.56
N TRP A 55 -2.04 12.01 -4.29
CA TRP A 55 -2.86 13.20 -4.08
C TRP A 55 -4.36 12.95 -4.30
N SER A 56 -4.73 12.12 -5.28
CA SER A 56 -6.14 11.79 -5.50
C SER A 56 -6.76 11.02 -4.33
N LYS A 57 -5.98 10.19 -3.64
CA LYS A 57 -6.40 9.46 -2.44
C LYS A 57 -6.43 10.39 -1.21
N GLN A 58 -5.38 11.17 -1.02
CA GLN A 58 -5.27 12.14 0.06
C GLN A 58 -6.42 13.16 0.05
N LYS A 59 -6.82 13.65 -1.12
CA LYS A 59 -7.94 14.59 -1.25
C LYS A 59 -9.27 14.00 -0.75
N PHE A 60 -9.51 12.71 -0.95
CA PHE A 60 -10.71 12.08 -0.42
C PHE A 60 -10.60 11.89 1.10
N ASP A 61 -9.43 11.45 1.59
CA ASP A 61 -9.19 11.31 3.04
C ASP A 61 -9.46 12.65 3.76
N LEU A 62 -8.91 13.77 3.23
CA LEU A 62 -9.12 15.11 3.77
C LEU A 62 -10.59 15.54 3.69
N TRP A 63 -11.25 15.32 2.55
CA TRP A 63 -12.65 15.64 2.39
C TRP A 63 -13.52 14.91 3.44
N ALA A 64 -13.24 13.63 3.70
CA ALA A 64 -13.96 12.84 4.68
C ALA A 64 -13.78 13.40 6.11
N MET A 65 -12.56 13.85 6.44
CA MET A 65 -12.28 14.51 7.72
C MET A 65 -13.01 15.84 7.85
N GLU A 66 -12.90 16.72 6.84
CA GLU A 66 -13.49 18.05 6.83
C GLU A 66 -15.03 18.02 6.89
N ASN A 67 -15.65 16.98 6.36
CA ASN A 67 -17.10 16.81 6.38
C ASN A 67 -17.61 15.99 7.59
N GLY A 68 -16.71 15.56 8.50
CA GLY A 68 -17.08 14.85 9.73
C GLY A 68 -17.79 13.53 9.48
N VAL A 69 -17.37 12.76 8.45
CA VAL A 69 -17.99 11.49 8.07
C VAL A 69 -17.14 10.27 8.40
N LEU A 70 -15.95 10.45 8.97
CA LEU A 70 -15.03 9.36 9.26
C LEU A 70 -15.58 8.30 10.21
N ASP A 71 -16.44 8.68 11.15
CA ASP A 71 -17.12 7.79 12.08
C ASP A 71 -18.13 6.85 11.39
N LYS A 72 -18.55 7.17 10.16
CA LYS A 72 -19.58 6.45 9.39
C LYS A 72 -19.02 5.61 8.26
N ILE A 73 -17.76 5.86 7.88
CA ILE A 73 -17.09 5.19 6.75
C ILE A 73 -15.77 4.58 7.21
N ALA A 74 -15.21 3.66 6.43
CA ALA A 74 -13.87 3.15 6.68
C ALA A 74 -12.98 3.26 5.45
N GLY A 75 -11.80 3.86 5.62
CA GLY A 75 -10.77 3.95 4.60
C GLY A 75 -9.58 3.04 4.91
N LEU A 76 -9.04 2.39 3.89
CA LEU A 76 -7.84 1.57 4.01
C LEU A 76 -6.69 2.14 3.20
N LYS A 77 -5.64 2.61 3.87
CA LYS A 77 -4.35 2.92 3.26
C LYS A 77 -3.61 1.62 2.97
N TYR A 78 -3.89 1.03 1.79
CA TYR A 78 -3.22 -0.19 1.38
C TYR A 78 -1.75 0.06 1.11
N PHE A 79 -0.89 -0.78 1.71
CA PHE A 79 0.53 -0.84 1.41
C PHE A 79 0.77 -1.67 0.13
N ASN A 80 1.89 -2.36 0.00
CA ASN A 80 2.23 -3.04 -1.24
C ASN A 80 1.50 -4.38 -1.39
N VAL A 81 0.25 -4.34 -1.83
CA VAL A 81 -0.59 -5.53 -2.01
C VAL A 81 -0.08 -6.36 -3.19
N PHE A 82 0.07 -7.66 -2.97
CA PHE A 82 0.44 -8.64 -3.99
C PHE A 82 -0.40 -9.92 -3.88
N GLY A 83 -0.48 -10.68 -4.96
CA GLY A 83 -1.13 -11.99 -4.94
C GLY A 83 -1.73 -12.41 -6.28
N PRO A 84 -2.56 -13.46 -6.28
CA PRO A 84 -3.18 -13.95 -7.51
C PRO A 84 -4.18 -12.92 -8.08
N GLY A 85 -4.49 -13.08 -9.40
CA GLY A 85 -5.50 -12.26 -10.06
C GLY A 85 -4.99 -10.95 -10.66
N GLU A 86 -3.67 -10.74 -10.81
CA GLU A 86 -3.10 -9.48 -11.29
C GLU A 86 -2.80 -9.43 -12.80
N ASN A 87 -2.88 -10.54 -13.51
CA ASN A 87 -2.40 -10.65 -14.90
C ASN A 87 -3.07 -9.69 -15.88
N HIS A 88 -4.30 -9.27 -15.59
CA HIS A 88 -5.06 -8.31 -16.40
C HIS A 88 -4.60 -6.85 -16.24
N LYS A 89 -3.78 -6.54 -15.21
CA LYS A 89 -3.40 -5.16 -14.86
C LYS A 89 -2.25 -4.59 -15.71
N GLY A 90 -1.70 -5.35 -16.67
CA GLY A 90 -0.57 -4.88 -17.49
C GLY A 90 0.63 -4.45 -16.62
N ASP A 91 1.11 -3.25 -16.82
CA ASP A 91 2.26 -2.69 -16.07
C ASP A 91 1.93 -2.28 -14.62
N MET A 92 0.65 -2.24 -14.26
CA MET A 92 0.20 -1.94 -12.89
C MET A 92 0.21 -3.15 -11.96
N ARG A 93 0.70 -4.31 -12.42
CA ARG A 93 0.90 -5.51 -11.58
C ARG A 93 1.92 -5.25 -10.48
N SER A 94 1.78 -5.97 -9.37
CA SER A 94 2.77 -5.94 -8.30
C SER A 94 4.17 -6.35 -8.80
N VAL A 95 5.19 -5.90 -8.08
CA VAL A 95 6.58 -6.32 -8.35
C VAL A 95 6.72 -7.84 -8.16
N VAL A 96 6.00 -8.45 -7.22
CA VAL A 96 5.99 -9.90 -7.01
C VAL A 96 5.56 -10.64 -8.27
N ASN A 97 4.45 -10.22 -8.90
CA ASN A 97 3.95 -10.85 -10.12
C ASN A 97 4.93 -10.68 -11.29
N LYS A 98 5.52 -9.47 -11.44
CA LYS A 98 6.52 -9.20 -12.47
C LYS A 98 7.80 -10.02 -12.26
N ALA A 99 8.30 -10.08 -11.02
CA ALA A 99 9.48 -10.82 -10.65
C ALA A 99 9.30 -12.34 -10.88
N TYR A 100 8.16 -12.89 -10.47
CA TYR A 100 7.84 -14.30 -10.71
C TYR A 100 7.93 -14.66 -12.20
N LYS A 101 7.33 -13.81 -13.06
CA LYS A 101 7.40 -14.00 -14.51
C LYS A 101 8.82 -13.87 -15.04
N GLN A 102 9.55 -12.82 -14.66
CA GLN A 102 10.94 -12.59 -15.08
C GLN A 102 11.85 -13.75 -14.69
N ILE A 103 11.77 -14.23 -13.44
CA ILE A 103 12.56 -15.38 -12.98
C ILE A 103 12.17 -16.66 -13.74
N GLY A 104 10.89 -16.84 -14.05
CA GLY A 104 10.41 -17.98 -14.85
C GLY A 104 11.02 -18.01 -16.26
N GLU A 105 11.07 -16.85 -16.90
CA GLU A 105 11.52 -16.70 -18.29
C GLU A 105 13.05 -16.64 -18.43
N THR A 106 13.74 -15.97 -17.51
CA THR A 106 15.17 -15.63 -17.64
C THR A 106 16.09 -16.30 -16.62
N GLY A 107 15.51 -16.89 -15.56
CA GLY A 107 16.28 -17.46 -14.45
C GLY A 107 16.91 -16.40 -13.52
N LYS A 108 16.66 -15.10 -13.72
CA LYS A 108 17.19 -14.01 -12.90
C LYS A 108 16.18 -12.91 -12.65
N ILE A 109 16.47 -12.04 -11.67
CA ILE A 109 15.75 -10.79 -11.40
C ILE A 109 16.71 -9.62 -11.38
N SER A 110 16.28 -8.46 -11.91
CA SER A 110 17.03 -7.20 -11.81
C SER A 110 16.42 -6.33 -10.74
N LEU A 111 17.21 -5.91 -9.76
CA LEU A 111 16.87 -4.95 -8.71
C LEU A 111 17.62 -3.65 -8.90
N PHE A 112 17.07 -2.54 -8.42
CA PHE A 112 17.77 -1.26 -8.48
C PHE A 112 18.88 -1.18 -7.44
N LYS A 113 20.03 -0.63 -7.88
CA LYS A 113 21.06 -0.13 -6.97
C LYS A 113 20.52 1.01 -6.12
N SER A 114 21.08 1.17 -4.94
CA SER A 114 20.83 2.35 -4.12
C SER A 114 21.52 3.58 -4.69
N HIS A 115 20.85 4.72 -4.58
CA HIS A 115 21.40 6.06 -4.85
C HIS A 115 21.27 6.96 -3.61
N ARG A 116 21.02 6.35 -2.45
CA ARG A 116 20.86 7.04 -1.17
C ARG A 116 21.83 6.45 -0.16
N GLU A 117 22.53 7.32 0.57
CA GLU A 117 23.41 6.92 1.67
C GLU A 117 22.63 6.14 2.74
N GLY A 118 23.27 5.11 3.31
CA GLY A 118 22.66 4.25 4.33
C GLY A 118 21.81 3.09 3.79
N TYR A 119 21.68 2.95 2.47
CA TYR A 119 20.98 1.82 1.85
C TYR A 119 21.91 1.06 0.92
N GLU A 120 21.98 -0.26 1.09
CA GLU A 120 22.65 -1.16 0.15
C GLU A 120 21.83 -1.33 -1.14
N ASP A 121 22.47 -1.89 -2.19
CA ASP A 121 21.79 -2.22 -3.44
C ASP A 121 20.65 -3.23 -3.19
N GLY A 122 19.45 -2.91 -3.64
CA GLY A 122 18.24 -3.70 -3.35
C GLY A 122 17.78 -3.67 -1.90
N GLY A 123 18.40 -2.82 -1.07
CA GLY A 123 18.09 -2.65 0.36
C GLY A 123 16.91 -1.71 0.65
N GLN A 124 16.35 -1.07 -0.38
CA GLN A 124 15.08 -0.35 -0.22
C GLN A 124 13.99 -1.34 0.17
N ASP A 125 13.11 -0.96 1.08
CA ASP A 125 12.14 -1.88 1.67
C ASP A 125 10.69 -1.41 1.56
N ARG A 126 9.79 -2.36 1.67
CA ARG A 126 8.34 -2.17 1.57
C ARG A 126 7.62 -3.09 2.54
N ASP A 127 6.50 -2.61 3.02
CA ASP A 127 5.51 -3.46 3.67
C ASP A 127 4.68 -4.17 2.58
N PHE A 128 4.94 -5.46 2.40
CA PHE A 128 4.25 -6.30 1.42
C PHE A 128 3.08 -7.01 2.08
N VAL A 129 1.90 -6.83 1.54
CA VAL A 129 0.66 -7.40 2.08
C VAL A 129 0.06 -8.41 1.09
N TYR A 130 -0.25 -9.61 1.56
CA TYR A 130 -0.91 -10.60 0.72
C TYR A 130 -2.37 -10.21 0.46
N VAL A 131 -2.80 -10.32 -0.79
CA VAL A 131 -4.12 -9.82 -1.21
C VAL A 131 -5.29 -10.45 -0.44
N LYS A 132 -5.16 -11.70 0.01
CA LYS A 132 -6.22 -12.33 0.82
C LYS A 132 -6.31 -11.74 2.22
N ASP A 133 -5.20 -11.32 2.80
CA ASP A 133 -5.20 -10.66 4.11
C ASP A 133 -5.77 -9.24 3.97
N ALA A 134 -5.38 -8.50 2.95
CA ALA A 134 -5.98 -7.21 2.62
C ALA A 134 -7.51 -7.33 2.41
N ALA A 135 -7.97 -8.38 1.71
CA ALA A 135 -9.39 -8.66 1.55
C ALA A 135 -10.09 -9.01 2.87
N ARG A 136 -9.45 -9.80 3.75
CA ARG A 136 -9.99 -10.14 5.08
C ARG A 136 -10.18 -8.88 5.94
N VAL A 137 -9.20 -7.97 5.95
CA VAL A 137 -9.33 -6.67 6.66
C VAL A 137 -10.46 -5.85 6.08
N THR A 138 -10.60 -5.81 4.75
CA THR A 138 -11.68 -5.07 4.09
C THR A 138 -13.06 -5.62 4.48
N VAL A 139 -13.21 -6.94 4.48
CA VAL A 139 -14.46 -7.62 4.90
C VAL A 139 -14.71 -7.39 6.38
N TRP A 140 -13.68 -7.48 7.21
CA TRP A 140 -13.81 -7.20 8.65
C TRP A 140 -14.37 -5.80 8.90
N LEU A 141 -13.85 -4.76 8.24
CA LEU A 141 -14.38 -3.39 8.36
C LEU A 141 -15.80 -3.25 7.79
N TYR A 142 -16.17 -4.07 6.81
CA TYR A 142 -17.56 -4.11 6.32
C TYR A 142 -18.52 -4.70 7.36
N ASP A 143 -18.10 -5.78 8.04
CA ASP A 143 -18.87 -6.50 9.06
C ASP A 143 -18.93 -5.77 10.41
N HIS A 144 -18.07 -4.74 10.62
CA HIS A 144 -18.01 -3.91 11.82
C HIS A 144 -18.34 -2.43 11.49
N PRO A 145 -19.63 -2.12 11.21
CA PRO A 145 -20.04 -0.78 10.82
C PRO A 145 -19.84 0.29 11.91
N GLU A 146 -19.71 -0.12 13.17
CA GLU A 146 -19.36 0.74 14.30
C GLU A 146 -17.90 1.22 14.27
N VAL A 147 -17.03 0.57 13.49
CA VAL A 147 -15.62 0.95 13.33
C VAL A 147 -15.49 1.89 12.13
N GLY A 148 -15.34 3.18 12.40
CA GLY A 148 -15.10 4.21 11.39
C GLY A 148 -13.70 4.80 11.48
N GLY A 149 -13.23 5.43 10.39
CA GLY A 149 -11.93 6.08 10.32
C GLY A 149 -11.07 5.66 9.13
N ILE A 150 -9.83 6.14 9.12
CA ILE A 150 -8.81 5.76 8.15
C ILE A 150 -7.83 4.83 8.85
N PHE A 151 -7.54 3.69 8.24
CA PHE A 151 -6.69 2.64 8.80
C PHE A 151 -5.61 2.22 7.82
N ASN A 152 -4.42 1.91 8.33
CA ASN A 152 -3.40 1.23 7.56
C ASN A 152 -3.79 -0.23 7.28
N CYS A 153 -3.44 -0.70 6.09
CA CYS A 153 -3.54 -2.11 5.71
C CYS A 153 -2.19 -2.58 5.18
N GLY A 154 -1.34 -2.98 6.08
CA GLY A 154 0.00 -3.53 5.91
C GLY A 154 0.23 -4.66 6.89
N THR A 155 1.43 -5.20 6.92
CA THR A 155 1.84 -6.23 7.88
C THR A 155 2.45 -5.63 9.16
N GLY A 156 2.93 -4.39 9.08
CA GLY A 156 3.74 -3.73 10.11
C GLY A 156 5.19 -4.20 10.09
N HIS A 157 5.64 -4.84 9.01
CA HIS A 157 7.00 -5.35 8.85
C HIS A 157 7.50 -5.12 7.43
N ALA A 158 8.38 -4.14 7.26
CA ALA A 158 9.03 -3.90 5.98
C ALA A 158 10.01 -5.03 5.63
N ARG A 159 10.11 -5.34 4.33
CA ARG A 159 11.05 -6.30 3.75
C ARG A 159 11.78 -5.66 2.58
N THR A 160 13.07 -5.96 2.44
CA THR A 160 13.87 -5.44 1.33
C THR A 160 13.48 -6.08 0.00
N TRP A 161 13.83 -5.40 -1.10
CA TRP A 161 13.68 -6.02 -2.42
C TRP A 161 14.51 -7.28 -2.59
N VAL A 162 15.65 -7.37 -1.90
CA VAL A 162 16.49 -8.58 -1.85
C VAL A 162 15.74 -9.70 -1.13
N ASP A 163 15.10 -9.43 0.02
CA ASP A 163 14.32 -10.44 0.75
C ASP A 163 13.16 -10.95 -0.10
N LEU A 164 12.44 -10.03 -0.76
CA LEU A 164 11.35 -10.38 -1.67
C LEU A 164 11.86 -11.28 -2.80
N ALA A 165 12.96 -10.91 -3.45
CA ALA A 165 13.54 -11.70 -4.53
C ALA A 165 13.93 -13.11 -4.06
N LYS A 166 14.63 -13.22 -2.92
CA LYS A 166 14.99 -14.52 -2.32
C LYS A 166 13.76 -15.37 -2.00
N ALA A 167 12.70 -14.77 -1.45
CA ALA A 167 11.45 -15.48 -1.15
C ALA A 167 10.78 -16.01 -2.42
N ILE A 168 10.80 -15.26 -3.53
CA ILE A 168 10.26 -15.70 -4.81
C ILE A 168 11.07 -16.88 -5.37
N PHE A 169 12.42 -16.77 -5.37
CA PHE A 169 13.29 -17.88 -5.80
C PHE A 169 13.03 -19.14 -4.99
N LEU A 170 12.94 -19.02 -3.66
CA LEU A 170 12.62 -20.14 -2.76
C LEU A 170 11.27 -20.77 -3.12
N GLY A 171 10.23 -19.97 -3.31
CA GLY A 171 8.91 -20.44 -3.71
C GLY A 171 8.90 -21.13 -5.07
N MET A 172 9.80 -20.72 -5.98
CA MET A 172 10.01 -21.36 -7.29
C MET A 172 10.97 -22.55 -7.26
N ARG A 173 11.55 -22.89 -6.10
CA ARG A 173 12.58 -23.93 -5.92
C ARG A 173 13.79 -23.70 -6.83
N LYS A 174 14.25 -22.46 -6.91
CA LYS A 174 15.40 -22.03 -7.69
C LYS A 174 16.44 -21.36 -6.79
N GLU A 175 17.71 -21.44 -7.17
CA GLU A 175 18.79 -20.69 -6.52
C GLU A 175 18.65 -19.18 -6.84
N PRO A 176 18.89 -18.29 -5.86
CA PRO A 176 18.84 -16.86 -6.09
C PRO A 176 19.86 -16.38 -7.14
N ASN A 177 19.38 -15.66 -8.13
CA ASN A 177 20.20 -15.01 -9.16
C ASN A 177 19.71 -13.58 -9.33
N ILE A 178 20.32 -12.66 -8.59
CA ILE A 178 19.95 -11.25 -8.49
C ILE A 178 21.00 -10.40 -9.18
N GLU A 179 20.57 -9.59 -10.13
CA GLU A 179 21.39 -8.61 -10.84
C GLU A 179 21.01 -7.20 -10.36
N PHE A 180 22.02 -6.37 -10.05
CA PHE A 180 21.77 -4.98 -9.67
C PHE A 180 22.00 -4.05 -10.85
N VAL A 181 20.98 -3.22 -11.15
CA VAL A 181 20.97 -2.27 -12.27
C VAL A 181 20.80 -0.84 -11.76
N ASP A 182 21.32 0.13 -12.50
CA ASP A 182 21.17 1.53 -12.11
C ASP A 182 19.70 1.97 -12.19
N MET A 183 19.23 2.67 -11.16
CA MET A 183 17.91 3.27 -11.15
C MET A 183 17.85 4.40 -12.19
N PRO A 184 16.83 4.42 -13.08
CA PRO A 184 16.63 5.52 -14.02
C PRO A 184 16.58 6.88 -13.32
N MET A 185 17.28 7.88 -13.86
CA MET A 185 17.40 9.20 -13.22
C MET A 185 16.06 9.85 -12.86
N HIS A 186 15.05 9.74 -13.75
CA HIS A 186 13.73 10.34 -13.53
C HIS A 186 12.93 9.70 -12.38
N LEU A 187 13.37 8.55 -11.86
CA LEU A 187 12.75 7.87 -10.72
C LEU A 187 13.42 8.21 -9.39
N ARG A 188 14.71 8.59 -9.41
CA ARG A 188 15.53 8.73 -8.18
C ARG A 188 14.93 9.68 -7.15
N ASP A 189 14.47 10.85 -7.60
CA ASP A 189 13.90 11.90 -6.73
C ASP A 189 12.47 11.61 -6.26
N LYS A 190 11.83 10.57 -6.80
CA LYS A 190 10.44 10.19 -6.50
C LYS A 190 10.32 8.78 -5.94
N TYR A 191 11.45 8.15 -5.66
CA TYR A 191 11.49 6.77 -5.22
C TYR A 191 11.46 6.69 -3.69
N GLN A 192 10.38 6.17 -3.13
CA GLN A 192 10.31 5.88 -1.70
C GLN A 192 11.34 4.81 -1.35
N TYR A 193 12.17 5.05 -0.34
CA TYR A 193 13.16 4.08 0.13
C TYR A 193 12.63 3.14 1.18
N HIS A 194 11.72 3.60 2.03
CA HIS A 194 11.12 2.83 3.12
C HIS A 194 9.61 3.03 3.16
N THR A 195 8.87 1.96 3.45
CA THR A 195 7.45 2.04 3.85
C THR A 195 7.11 0.89 4.79
N GLU A 196 6.62 1.21 5.99
CA GLU A 196 6.17 0.24 6.99
C GLU A 196 4.89 0.75 7.66
N ALA A 197 3.84 -0.05 7.67
CA ALA A 197 2.55 0.34 8.24
C ALA A 197 2.61 0.37 9.77
N GLU A 198 2.20 1.48 10.38
CA GLU A 198 1.85 1.49 11.79
C GLU A 198 0.44 0.88 11.95
N MET A 199 0.36 -0.30 12.56
CA MET A 199 -0.89 -1.07 12.63
C MET A 199 -1.67 -0.88 13.93
N THR A 200 -1.20 0.00 14.82
CA THR A 200 -1.73 0.18 16.18
C THR A 200 -3.22 0.56 16.17
N LYS A 201 -3.63 1.49 15.29
CA LYS A 201 -5.03 1.97 15.22
C LYS A 201 -6.00 0.85 14.82
N LEU A 202 -5.65 0.06 13.80
CA LEU A 202 -6.49 -1.06 13.36
C LEU A 202 -6.59 -2.15 14.43
N ARG A 203 -5.48 -2.46 15.12
CA ARG A 203 -5.45 -3.41 16.22
C ARG A 203 -6.28 -2.92 17.41
N ALA A 204 -6.16 -1.65 17.79
CA ALA A 204 -6.97 -1.05 18.85
C ALA A 204 -8.47 -1.04 18.54
N ALA A 205 -8.85 -1.02 17.26
CA ALA A 205 -10.23 -1.16 16.82
C ALA A 205 -10.76 -2.61 16.92
N GLY A 206 -9.93 -3.59 17.30
CA GLY A 206 -10.32 -4.99 17.51
C GLY A 206 -10.08 -5.91 16.30
N CYS A 207 -9.36 -5.45 15.28
CA CYS A 207 -9.03 -6.30 14.13
C CYS A 207 -7.81 -7.18 14.43
N ASP A 208 -8.04 -8.45 14.79
CA ASP A 208 -7.02 -9.42 15.17
C ASP A 208 -6.52 -10.30 13.99
N ILE A 209 -6.79 -9.88 12.75
CA ILE A 209 -6.40 -10.61 11.56
C ILE A 209 -4.87 -10.73 11.50
N GLU A 210 -4.36 -11.96 11.52
CA GLU A 210 -2.95 -12.25 11.27
C GLU A 210 -2.65 -12.15 9.77
N PHE A 211 -1.50 -11.55 9.45
CA PHE A 211 -0.98 -11.42 8.10
C PHE A 211 0.03 -12.53 7.80
N HIS A 212 -0.04 -13.07 6.58
CA HIS A 212 0.83 -14.16 6.10
C HIS A 212 2.10 -13.62 5.43
#